data_685efa27e5d2264b04f09bc8eead3bc5
#
_entry.id   685efa27e5d2264b04f09bc8eead3bc5
#
_cell.length_a   1.000
_cell.length_b   1.000
_cell.length_c   1.000
_cell.angle_alpha   90.00
_cell.angle_beta   90.00
_cell.angle_gamma   90.00
#
_symmetry.space_group_name_H-M   'P 1'
#
loop_
_entity.id
_entity.type
_entity.pdbx_description
1 polymer ?
#
loop_
_entity_poly.entity_id
_entity_poly.type
_entity_poly.pdbx_seq_one_letter_code
_entity_poly.pdbx_strand_id
1 'polypeptide(L)'
;MPVGKALLLVVLLLAGCLPLYAQKNKAQLQKEKQQNLEKIKETEKILTETSTKKKNSVGELNAVNQRITEQEGLVNSIKGEVRLLDGEIGENNDIIRALEDDLTKLKKEYSKMLYAAQKAQNSTTRLTFLFSAESFDQLIMRMRYMDQYSERRKLQAQEIAKVQEALGGEVREIEVRRTEKNKLLLEEERENENLADLRKKQNTIVKSLEKEEKKLRKDIAITKKAVAELEKLIENIIAEEIARESRATKKHSEAAVALSSSFETNKNKFPWPCSGFVSLKFGRQNHPAAKGIIVNNNGVNIQTKEDEKVKSIFEGEVTRVAFIQNVGSTVIIKHGEYFTVYAGLKEVFVRTGQKITTNQEIGRVFSNTEGTSELRFQIFKGMTAVDPQAWLRNM
;
A
#
# COMPACT_ATOMS: atom_id res chain seq x y z
N MET A 1 -32.54 -5.45 -45.66
CA MET A 1 -32.22 -6.59 -44.77
C MET A 1 -31.29 -6.11 -43.67
N PRO A 2 -31.69 -6.16 -42.40
CA PRO A 2 -30.87 -5.61 -41.31
C PRO A 2 -30.17 -6.70 -40.50
N VAL A 3 -29.24 -7.44 -41.11
CA VAL A 3 -28.49 -8.48 -40.38
C VAL A 3 -27.16 -7.93 -39.83
N GLY A 4 -26.65 -6.82 -40.39
CA GLY A 4 -25.35 -6.25 -39.97
C GLY A 4 -25.36 -5.49 -38.64
N LYS A 5 -26.50 -4.98 -38.17
CA LYS A 5 -26.58 -4.23 -36.91
C LYS A 5 -26.72 -5.11 -35.65
N ALA A 6 -27.25 -6.32 -35.78
CA ALA A 6 -27.37 -7.27 -34.67
C ALA A 6 -26.02 -7.91 -34.31
N LEU A 7 -25.14 -8.12 -35.27
CA LEU A 7 -23.81 -8.72 -35.02
C LEU A 7 -22.84 -7.75 -34.30
N LEU A 8 -22.97 -6.44 -34.55
CA LEU A 8 -22.15 -5.41 -33.88
C LEU A 8 -22.54 -5.22 -32.41
N LEU A 9 -23.81 -5.42 -32.05
CA LEU A 9 -24.32 -5.30 -30.68
C LEU A 9 -23.94 -6.52 -29.80
N VAL A 10 -23.79 -7.70 -30.39
CA VAL A 10 -23.38 -8.92 -29.67
C VAL A 10 -21.86 -8.89 -29.37
N VAL A 11 -21.05 -8.32 -30.25
CA VAL A 11 -19.61 -8.14 -30.01
C VAL A 11 -19.33 -7.10 -28.90
N LEU A 12 -20.17 -6.06 -28.80
CA LEU A 12 -20.07 -5.07 -27.72
C LEU A 12 -20.51 -5.61 -26.34
N LEU A 13 -21.39 -6.61 -26.27
CA LEU A 13 -21.85 -7.24 -25.03
C LEU A 13 -20.91 -8.34 -24.51
N LEU A 14 -20.08 -8.93 -25.35
CA LEU A 14 -19.08 -9.93 -24.96
C LEU A 14 -17.75 -9.30 -24.48
N ALA A 15 -17.50 -8.02 -24.73
CA ALA A 15 -16.33 -7.29 -24.22
C ALA A 15 -16.49 -6.88 -22.75
N GLY A 16 -17.66 -7.08 -22.12
CA GLY A 16 -17.97 -6.64 -20.75
C GLY A 16 -17.64 -7.60 -19.61
N CYS A 17 -17.09 -8.80 -19.88
CA CYS A 17 -16.80 -9.82 -18.87
C CYS A 17 -15.35 -10.30 -18.82
N LEU A 18 -14.38 -9.43 -19.11
CA LEU A 18 -13.02 -9.70 -18.67
C LEU A 18 -12.95 -9.35 -17.19
N PRO A 19 -12.43 -10.24 -16.31
CA PRO A 19 -12.17 -9.84 -14.93
C PRO A 19 -11.20 -8.67 -15.01
N LEU A 20 -11.66 -7.49 -14.60
CA LEU A 20 -10.80 -6.37 -14.25
C LEU A 20 -9.93 -6.86 -13.09
N TYR A 21 -8.84 -7.52 -13.38
CA TYR A 21 -7.69 -7.48 -12.50
C TYR A 21 -7.33 -6.01 -12.43
N ALA A 22 -7.74 -5.36 -11.33
CA ALA A 22 -7.42 -3.98 -11.08
C ALA A 22 -5.90 -3.85 -11.07
N GLN A 23 -5.30 -3.56 -12.20
CA GLN A 23 -3.90 -3.17 -12.29
C GLN A 23 -3.79 -1.92 -11.41
N LYS A 24 -2.96 -2.02 -10.35
CA LYS A 24 -2.66 -0.87 -9.50
C LYS A 24 -2.20 0.25 -10.40
N ASN A 25 -2.86 1.38 -10.35
CA ASN A 25 -2.45 2.54 -11.14
C ASN A 25 -1.15 3.17 -10.58
N LYS A 26 -0.46 3.96 -11.37
CA LYS A 26 0.81 4.63 -10.98
C LYS A 26 0.68 5.36 -9.64
N ALA A 27 -0.42 6.07 -9.40
CA ALA A 27 -0.65 6.81 -8.16
C ALA A 27 -0.75 5.88 -6.93
N GLN A 28 -1.36 4.71 -7.07
CA GLN A 28 -1.43 3.72 -5.99
C GLN A 28 -0.05 3.15 -5.65
N LEU A 29 0.77 2.81 -6.65
CA LEU A 29 2.13 2.31 -6.45
C LEU A 29 3.04 3.37 -5.81
N GLN A 30 2.96 4.60 -6.24
CA GLN A 30 3.68 5.73 -5.64
C GLN A 30 3.26 5.97 -4.18
N LYS A 31 1.97 5.86 -3.88
CA LYS A 31 1.47 5.95 -2.51
C LYS A 31 1.98 4.79 -1.64
N GLU A 32 1.96 3.56 -2.14
CA GLU A 32 2.52 2.39 -1.44
C GLU A 32 4.04 2.54 -1.22
N LYS A 33 4.77 3.00 -2.22
CA LYS A 33 6.20 3.32 -2.12
C LYS A 33 6.46 4.33 -1.00
N GLN A 34 5.71 5.43 -0.97
CA GLN A 34 5.84 6.46 0.07
C GLN A 34 5.52 5.90 1.46
N GLN A 35 4.46 5.13 1.62
CA GLN A 35 4.10 4.47 2.87
C GLN A 35 5.20 3.49 3.34
N ASN A 36 5.76 2.71 2.43
CA ASN A 36 6.87 1.82 2.76
C ASN A 36 8.12 2.61 3.21
N LEU A 37 8.45 3.72 2.57
CA LEU A 37 9.56 4.58 2.98
C LEU A 37 9.36 5.19 4.38
N GLU A 38 8.14 5.56 4.74
CA GLU A 38 7.82 6.06 6.09
C GLU A 38 7.96 4.96 7.15
N LYS A 39 7.42 3.78 6.90
CA LYS A 39 7.58 2.61 7.77
C LYS A 39 9.05 2.23 7.94
N ILE A 40 9.80 2.21 6.86
CA ILE A 40 11.25 1.98 6.84
C ILE A 40 11.97 2.94 7.79
N LYS A 41 11.66 4.23 7.75
CA LYS A 41 12.28 5.23 8.64
C LYS A 41 11.92 5.00 10.12
N GLU A 42 10.69 4.59 10.40
CA GLU A 42 10.26 4.29 11.77
C GLU A 42 10.94 3.03 12.29
N THR A 43 10.92 1.96 11.52
CA THR A 43 11.55 0.67 11.90
C THR A 43 13.07 0.81 12.05
N GLU A 44 13.73 1.65 11.24
CA GLU A 44 15.16 1.95 11.36
C GLU A 44 15.52 2.59 12.70
N LYS A 45 14.69 3.50 13.21
CA LYS A 45 14.88 4.09 14.55
C LYS A 45 14.80 3.02 15.63
N ILE A 46 13.77 2.17 15.57
CA ILE A 46 13.60 1.07 16.53
C ILE A 46 14.77 0.09 16.45
N LEU A 47 15.23 -0.25 15.24
CA LEU A 47 16.36 -1.13 15.02
C LEU A 47 17.65 -0.54 15.60
N THR A 48 17.91 0.74 15.36
CA THR A 48 19.09 1.43 15.88
C THR A 48 19.09 1.45 17.41
N GLU A 49 18.00 1.84 18.04
CA GLU A 49 17.86 1.86 19.49
C GLU A 49 18.06 0.47 20.12
N THR A 50 17.38 -0.55 19.54
CA THR A 50 17.48 -1.94 20.01
C THR A 50 18.91 -2.48 19.84
N SER A 51 19.54 -2.26 18.70
CA SER A 51 20.91 -2.73 18.41
C SER A 51 21.98 -2.03 19.27
N THR A 52 21.76 -0.76 19.61
CA THR A 52 22.66 -0.01 20.49
C THR A 52 22.61 -0.55 21.91
N LYS A 53 21.45 -0.93 22.42
CA LYS A 53 21.28 -1.47 23.76
C LYS A 53 21.79 -2.90 23.88
N LYS A 54 21.41 -3.78 22.96
CA LYS A 54 21.89 -5.16 22.93
C LYS A 54 21.91 -5.69 21.49
N LYS A 55 23.13 -5.94 20.99
CA LYS A 55 23.33 -6.63 19.70
C LYS A 55 22.90 -8.09 19.77
N ASN A 56 22.46 -8.63 18.63
CA ASN A 56 22.04 -10.00 18.45
C ASN A 56 20.93 -10.43 19.43
N SER A 57 19.99 -9.55 19.72
CA SER A 57 18.81 -9.84 20.56
C SER A 57 17.62 -10.28 19.71
N VAL A 58 16.62 -10.88 20.36
CA VAL A 58 15.34 -11.23 19.72
C VAL A 58 14.64 -9.96 19.20
N GLY A 59 14.71 -8.86 19.94
CA GLY A 59 14.16 -7.57 19.51
C GLY A 59 14.84 -7.05 18.25
N GLU A 60 16.17 -7.16 18.15
CA GLU A 60 16.90 -6.77 16.94
C GLU A 60 16.49 -7.68 15.75
N LEU A 61 16.35 -9.00 15.97
CA LEU A 61 15.89 -9.93 14.94
C LEU A 61 14.49 -9.55 14.42
N ASN A 62 13.57 -9.23 15.32
CA ASN A 62 12.21 -8.80 14.93
C ASN A 62 12.24 -7.51 14.11
N ALA A 63 13.03 -6.52 14.52
CA ALA A 63 13.18 -5.27 13.78
C ALA A 63 13.82 -5.47 12.40
N VAL A 64 14.84 -6.34 12.28
CA VAL A 64 15.43 -6.69 10.97
C VAL A 64 14.44 -7.43 10.09
N ASN A 65 13.66 -8.37 10.63
CA ASN A 65 12.61 -9.07 9.89
C ASN A 65 11.55 -8.11 9.35
N GLN A 66 11.11 -7.16 10.18
CA GLN A 66 10.18 -6.13 9.75
C GLN A 66 10.76 -5.25 8.64
N ARG A 67 12.04 -4.82 8.78
CA ARG A 67 12.74 -4.07 7.73
C ARG A 67 12.84 -4.84 6.41
N ILE A 68 13.10 -6.14 6.45
CA ILE A 68 13.11 -7.00 5.26
C ILE A 68 11.73 -6.97 4.59
N THR A 69 10.64 -7.13 5.36
CA THR A 69 9.28 -7.12 4.82
C THR A 69 8.94 -5.77 4.14
N GLU A 70 9.30 -4.67 4.79
CA GLU A 70 9.08 -3.31 4.26
C GLU A 70 9.93 -3.04 3.02
N GLN A 71 11.18 -3.51 3.02
CA GLN A 71 12.09 -3.40 1.90
C GLN A 71 11.63 -4.22 0.70
N GLU A 72 11.12 -5.44 0.91
CA GLU A 72 10.49 -6.26 -0.13
C GLU A 72 9.24 -5.57 -0.70
N GLY A 73 8.43 -4.93 0.14
CA GLY A 73 7.29 -4.12 -0.27
C GLY A 73 7.72 -2.95 -1.17
N LEU A 74 8.79 -2.23 -0.80
CA LEU A 74 9.34 -1.13 -1.58
C LEU A 74 9.82 -1.59 -2.96
N VAL A 75 10.63 -2.66 -3.01
CA VAL A 75 11.12 -3.25 -4.27
C VAL A 75 9.95 -3.69 -5.16
N ASN A 76 8.92 -4.31 -4.58
CA ASN A 76 7.74 -4.73 -5.35
C ASN A 76 6.95 -3.53 -5.91
N SER A 77 6.87 -2.42 -5.19
CA SER A 77 6.23 -1.19 -5.69
C SER A 77 7.01 -0.60 -6.87
N ILE A 78 8.35 -0.52 -6.77
CA ILE A 78 9.22 -0.05 -7.87
C ILE A 78 9.07 -0.95 -9.10
N LYS A 79 9.12 -2.28 -8.93
CA LYS A 79 8.87 -3.25 -10.01
C LYS A 79 7.50 -3.09 -10.68
N GLY A 80 6.49 -2.71 -9.88
CA GLY A 80 5.17 -2.38 -10.39
C GLY A 80 5.18 -1.15 -11.29
N GLU A 81 5.86 -0.06 -10.86
CA GLU A 81 6.01 1.16 -11.65
C GLU A 81 6.78 0.90 -12.96
N VAL A 82 7.87 0.13 -12.91
CA VAL A 82 8.65 -0.27 -14.11
C VAL A 82 7.77 -1.01 -15.11
N ARG A 83 6.95 -1.97 -14.64
CA ARG A 83 6.04 -2.71 -15.53
C ARG A 83 4.98 -1.84 -16.17
N LEU A 84 4.44 -0.86 -15.44
CA LEU A 84 3.49 0.10 -16.01
C LEU A 84 4.14 0.94 -17.11
N LEU A 85 5.34 1.47 -16.86
CA LEU A 85 6.09 2.22 -17.86
C LEU A 85 6.45 1.38 -19.10
N ASP A 86 6.74 0.08 -18.91
CA ASP A 86 6.96 -0.83 -20.05
C ASP A 86 5.71 -1.00 -20.91
N GLY A 87 4.53 -1.11 -20.28
CA GLY A 87 3.25 -1.16 -20.99
C GLY A 87 2.99 0.13 -21.76
N GLU A 88 3.12 1.29 -21.11
CA GLU A 88 2.94 2.60 -21.74
C GLU A 88 3.93 2.83 -22.91
N ILE A 89 5.20 2.45 -22.75
CA ILE A 89 6.20 2.51 -23.82
C ILE A 89 5.81 1.58 -24.99
N GLY A 90 5.27 0.41 -24.69
CA GLY A 90 4.77 -0.52 -25.69
C GLY A 90 3.64 0.07 -26.51
N GLU A 91 2.61 0.60 -25.85
CA GLU A 91 1.46 1.26 -26.50
C GLU A 91 1.89 2.44 -27.38
N ASN A 92 2.77 3.32 -26.84
CA ASN A 92 3.28 4.45 -27.64
C ASN A 92 4.10 4.01 -28.84
N ASN A 93 4.90 2.93 -28.74
CA ASN A 93 5.62 2.39 -29.90
C ASN A 93 4.65 1.89 -30.97
N ASP A 94 3.50 1.32 -30.62
CA ASP A 94 2.49 0.88 -31.59
C ASP A 94 1.80 2.09 -32.24
N ILE A 95 1.51 3.15 -31.48
CA ILE A 95 1.00 4.43 -32.00
C ILE A 95 2.00 5.03 -32.99
N ILE A 96 3.28 5.08 -32.65
CA ILE A 96 4.35 5.60 -33.51
C ILE A 96 4.39 4.84 -34.83
N ARG A 97 4.38 3.49 -34.80
CA ARG A 97 4.37 2.67 -36.03
C ARG A 97 3.14 2.97 -36.88
N ALA A 98 1.96 3.12 -36.28
CA ALA A 98 0.74 3.47 -37.02
C ALA A 98 0.86 4.83 -37.70
N LEU A 99 1.36 5.85 -36.96
CA LEU A 99 1.57 7.20 -37.49
C LEU A 99 2.62 7.24 -38.60
N GLU A 100 3.71 6.46 -38.50
CA GLU A 100 4.75 6.34 -39.53
C GLU A 100 4.20 5.69 -40.82
N ASP A 101 3.38 4.66 -40.69
CA ASP A 101 2.73 3.98 -41.82
C ASP A 101 1.73 4.93 -42.51
N ASP A 102 0.90 5.63 -41.74
CA ASP A 102 -0.05 6.61 -42.27
C ASP A 102 0.67 7.79 -42.93
N LEU A 103 1.73 8.31 -42.32
CA LEU A 103 2.57 9.36 -42.91
C LEU A 103 3.18 8.93 -44.23
N THR A 104 3.63 7.68 -44.32
CA THR A 104 4.21 7.10 -45.56
C THR A 104 3.16 7.02 -46.65
N LYS A 105 1.93 6.59 -46.31
CA LYS A 105 0.80 6.52 -47.26
C LYS A 105 0.42 7.92 -47.74
N LEU A 106 0.23 8.87 -46.83
CA LEU A 106 -0.12 10.26 -47.18
C LEU A 106 0.94 10.92 -48.03
N LYS A 107 2.22 10.77 -47.74
CA LYS A 107 3.33 11.26 -48.58
C LYS A 107 3.34 10.65 -49.97
N LYS A 108 3.07 9.37 -50.06
CA LYS A 108 3.01 8.63 -51.37
C LYS A 108 1.84 9.16 -52.21
N GLU A 109 0.68 9.34 -51.63
CA GLU A 109 -0.51 9.91 -52.32
C GLU A 109 -0.27 11.37 -52.72
N TYR A 110 0.28 12.17 -51.84
CA TYR A 110 0.62 13.57 -52.13
C TYR A 110 1.67 13.66 -53.26
N SER A 111 2.68 12.82 -53.27
CA SER A 111 3.70 12.72 -54.30
C SER A 111 3.09 12.41 -55.70
N LYS A 112 2.17 11.44 -55.76
CA LYS A 112 1.45 11.11 -56.99
C LYS A 112 0.63 12.30 -57.49
N MET A 113 -0.03 12.99 -56.58
CA MET A 113 -0.82 14.17 -56.92
C MET A 113 0.04 15.35 -57.39
N LEU A 114 1.22 15.56 -56.77
CA LEU A 114 2.21 16.54 -57.25
C LEU A 114 2.76 16.22 -58.63
N TYR A 115 3.10 14.95 -58.88
CA TYR A 115 3.56 14.48 -60.19
C TYR A 115 2.53 14.70 -61.27
N ALA A 116 1.27 14.37 -61.03
CA ALA A 116 0.16 14.63 -61.94
C ALA A 116 -0.01 16.13 -62.23
N ALA A 117 0.11 16.98 -61.20
CA ALA A 117 0.04 18.41 -61.32
C ALA A 117 1.20 19.02 -62.14
N GLN A 118 2.43 18.50 -61.91
CA GLN A 118 3.61 18.93 -62.65
C GLN A 118 3.48 18.60 -64.13
N LYS A 119 3.00 17.40 -64.45
CA LYS A 119 2.74 16.99 -65.82
C LYS A 119 1.69 17.88 -66.52
N ALA A 120 0.73 18.41 -65.77
CA ALA A 120 -0.30 19.32 -66.27
C ALA A 120 0.11 20.83 -66.16
N GLN A 121 1.34 21.15 -65.74
CA GLN A 121 1.75 22.52 -65.36
C GLN A 121 2.22 23.39 -66.55
N ASN A 122 2.25 22.90 -67.75
CA ASN A 122 2.42 23.79 -68.92
C ASN A 122 1.24 24.77 -68.96
N SER A 123 1.53 26.06 -68.83
CA SER A 123 0.51 27.13 -68.84
C SER A 123 -0.46 27.03 -69.98
N THR A 124 0.04 26.59 -71.13
CA THR A 124 -0.73 26.24 -72.32
C THR A 124 -1.76 25.13 -72.03
N THR A 125 -1.43 24.14 -71.22
CA THR A 125 -2.29 22.98 -70.95
C THR A 125 -3.49 23.35 -70.05
N ARG A 126 -3.30 24.28 -69.08
CA ARG A 126 -4.41 24.80 -68.24
C ARG A 126 -5.40 25.64 -69.05
N LEU A 127 -4.89 26.53 -69.85
CA LEU A 127 -5.71 27.34 -70.72
C LEU A 127 -6.40 26.51 -71.75
N THR A 128 -5.68 25.58 -72.41
CA THR A 128 -6.24 24.67 -73.38
C THR A 128 -7.31 23.76 -72.75
N PHE A 129 -7.09 23.25 -71.51
CA PHE A 129 -8.11 22.49 -70.76
C PHE A 129 -9.39 23.28 -70.50
N LEU A 130 -9.27 24.57 -70.15
CA LEU A 130 -10.43 25.41 -69.91
C LEU A 130 -11.13 25.82 -71.24
N PHE A 131 -10.36 26.25 -72.25
CA PHE A 131 -10.91 26.72 -73.52
C PHE A 131 -11.30 25.62 -74.50
N SER A 132 -10.93 24.38 -74.24
CA SER A 132 -11.44 23.20 -74.99
C SER A 132 -12.83 22.73 -74.48
N ALA A 133 -13.51 23.49 -73.65
CA ALA A 133 -14.89 23.24 -73.22
C ALA A 133 -15.85 23.45 -74.40
N GLU A 134 -16.74 22.49 -74.65
CA GLU A 134 -17.73 22.54 -75.72
C GLU A 134 -18.95 23.36 -75.37
N SER A 135 -19.13 23.68 -74.10
CA SER A 135 -20.19 24.55 -73.59
C SER A 135 -19.75 25.39 -72.38
N PHE A 136 -20.49 26.47 -72.11
CA PHE A 136 -20.25 27.36 -70.96
C PHE A 136 -20.37 26.58 -69.64
N ASP A 137 -21.34 25.69 -69.51
CA ASP A 137 -21.53 24.87 -68.32
C ASP A 137 -20.32 23.94 -68.11
N GLN A 138 -19.77 23.38 -69.18
CA GLN A 138 -18.56 22.57 -69.07
C GLN A 138 -17.33 23.38 -68.65
N LEU A 139 -17.21 24.63 -69.11
CA LEU A 139 -16.17 25.55 -68.66
C LEU A 139 -16.27 25.82 -67.13
N ILE A 140 -17.46 26.11 -66.64
CA ILE A 140 -17.70 26.32 -65.21
C ILE A 140 -17.38 25.07 -64.38
N MET A 141 -17.79 23.91 -64.84
CA MET A 141 -17.46 22.63 -64.21
C MET A 141 -15.95 22.40 -64.12
N ARG A 142 -15.20 22.66 -65.22
CA ARG A 142 -13.73 22.50 -65.25
C ARG A 142 -13.04 23.48 -64.28
N MET A 143 -13.49 24.72 -64.20
CA MET A 143 -12.99 25.68 -63.19
C MET A 143 -13.22 25.16 -61.74
N ARG A 144 -14.42 24.69 -61.45
CA ARG A 144 -14.77 24.12 -60.15
C ARG A 144 -13.93 22.89 -59.81
N TYR A 145 -13.61 22.02 -60.74
CA TYR A 145 -12.71 20.91 -60.53
C TYR A 145 -11.27 21.35 -60.18
N MET A 146 -10.78 22.42 -60.83
CA MET A 146 -9.45 22.97 -60.56
C MET A 146 -9.37 23.56 -59.13
N ASP A 147 -10.40 24.27 -58.71
CA ASP A 147 -10.48 24.81 -57.36
C ASP A 147 -10.55 23.72 -56.32
N GLN A 148 -11.41 22.71 -56.53
CA GLN A 148 -11.49 21.56 -55.64
C GLN A 148 -10.19 20.78 -55.54
N TYR A 149 -9.46 20.63 -56.67
CA TYR A 149 -8.17 19.97 -56.67
C TYR A 149 -7.12 20.75 -55.90
N SER A 150 -7.09 22.08 -56.01
CA SER A 150 -6.20 22.94 -55.24
C SER A 150 -6.48 22.89 -53.75
N GLU A 151 -7.76 22.93 -53.37
CA GLU A 151 -8.21 22.81 -51.98
C GLU A 151 -7.79 21.48 -51.38
N ARG A 152 -8.03 20.37 -52.08
CA ARG A 152 -7.63 19.00 -51.66
C ARG A 152 -6.13 18.90 -51.43
N ARG A 153 -5.30 19.47 -52.28
CA ARG A 153 -3.85 19.49 -52.09
C ARG A 153 -3.42 20.24 -50.82
N LYS A 154 -4.05 21.38 -50.54
CA LYS A 154 -3.79 22.20 -49.36
C LYS A 154 -4.16 21.42 -48.10
N LEU A 155 -5.34 20.79 -48.07
CA LEU A 155 -5.80 19.98 -46.95
C LEU A 155 -4.86 18.78 -46.71
N GLN A 156 -4.43 18.08 -47.74
CA GLN A 156 -3.54 16.93 -47.59
C GLN A 156 -2.13 17.34 -47.09
N ALA A 157 -1.61 18.49 -47.52
CA ALA A 157 -0.35 19.01 -46.98
C ALA A 157 -0.48 19.37 -45.48
N GLN A 158 -1.63 19.94 -45.07
CA GLN A 158 -1.92 20.24 -43.68
C GLN A 158 -2.06 18.97 -42.84
N GLU A 159 -2.67 17.93 -43.39
CA GLU A 159 -2.81 16.62 -42.72
C GLU A 159 -1.44 15.95 -42.50
N ILE A 160 -0.57 15.95 -43.52
CA ILE A 160 0.81 15.49 -43.42
C ILE A 160 1.55 16.24 -42.29
N ALA A 161 1.42 17.56 -42.21
CA ALA A 161 2.07 18.35 -41.17
C ALA A 161 1.56 17.99 -39.78
N LYS A 162 0.25 17.81 -39.61
CA LYS A 162 -0.35 17.37 -38.34
C LYS A 162 0.13 16.00 -37.89
N VAL A 163 0.19 15.01 -38.79
CA VAL A 163 0.69 13.66 -38.47
C VAL A 163 2.17 13.71 -38.09
N GLN A 164 2.98 14.54 -38.77
CA GLN A 164 4.40 14.72 -38.41
C GLN A 164 4.58 15.36 -37.03
N GLU A 165 3.73 16.33 -36.67
CA GLU A 165 3.75 16.97 -35.37
C GLU A 165 3.35 15.98 -34.27
N ALA A 166 2.27 15.21 -34.47
CA ALA A 166 1.82 14.16 -33.57
C ALA A 166 2.92 13.10 -33.35
N LEU A 167 3.53 12.60 -34.43
CA LEU A 167 4.65 11.64 -34.36
C LEU A 167 5.82 12.21 -33.53
N GLY A 168 6.20 13.47 -33.78
CA GLY A 168 7.25 14.14 -33.02
C GLY A 168 6.89 14.30 -31.53
N GLY A 169 5.61 14.44 -31.21
CA GLY A 169 5.09 14.45 -29.85
C GLY A 169 5.31 13.10 -29.15
N GLU A 170 4.82 12.01 -29.76
CA GLU A 170 4.93 10.66 -29.23
C GLU A 170 6.38 10.20 -29.03
N VAL A 171 7.27 10.52 -29.95
CA VAL A 171 8.70 10.20 -29.81
C VAL A 171 9.32 10.90 -28.59
N ARG A 172 9.00 12.17 -28.37
CA ARG A 172 9.48 12.89 -27.17
C ARG A 172 8.94 12.29 -25.88
N GLU A 173 7.68 11.88 -25.88
CA GLU A 173 7.04 11.26 -24.71
C GLU A 173 7.67 9.92 -24.34
N ILE A 174 7.98 9.08 -25.32
CA ILE A 174 8.72 7.83 -25.11
C ILE A 174 10.10 8.08 -24.49
N GLU A 175 10.82 9.10 -24.93
CA GLU A 175 12.15 9.39 -24.35
C GLU A 175 12.06 9.80 -22.89
N VAL A 176 11.06 10.57 -22.51
CA VAL A 176 10.80 10.93 -21.11
C VAL A 176 10.50 9.66 -20.28
N ARG A 177 9.59 8.80 -20.76
CA ARG A 177 9.22 7.55 -20.08
C ARG A 177 10.41 6.59 -19.95
N ARG A 178 11.24 6.45 -20.97
CA ARG A 178 12.48 5.64 -20.92
C ARG A 178 13.46 6.16 -19.87
N THR A 179 13.60 7.48 -19.78
CA THR A 179 14.47 8.09 -18.77
C THR A 179 13.94 7.85 -17.36
N GLU A 180 12.63 7.97 -17.13
CA GLU A 180 11.98 7.65 -15.86
C GLU A 180 12.19 6.18 -15.50
N LYS A 181 11.95 5.26 -16.44
CA LYS A 181 12.17 3.83 -16.26
C LYS A 181 13.61 3.50 -15.85
N ASN A 182 14.60 4.10 -16.52
CA ASN A 182 16.01 3.87 -16.19
C ASN A 182 16.36 4.32 -14.78
N LYS A 183 15.79 5.44 -14.32
CA LYS A 183 15.96 5.88 -12.92
C LYS A 183 15.37 4.88 -11.93
N LEU A 184 14.18 4.35 -12.22
CA LEU A 184 13.54 3.34 -11.36
C LEU A 184 14.31 2.02 -11.34
N LEU A 185 14.91 1.60 -12.45
CA LEU A 185 15.76 0.40 -12.50
C LEU A 185 17.02 0.55 -11.63
N LEU A 186 17.67 1.70 -11.66
CA LEU A 186 18.81 2.00 -10.77
C LEU A 186 18.38 2.03 -9.29
N GLU A 187 17.21 2.59 -9.00
CA GLU A 187 16.66 2.57 -7.65
C GLU A 187 16.33 1.13 -7.21
N GLU A 188 15.73 0.32 -8.07
CA GLU A 188 15.45 -1.10 -7.80
C GLU A 188 16.73 -1.88 -7.47
N GLU A 189 17.78 -1.71 -8.25
CA GLU A 189 19.07 -2.36 -8.03
C GLU A 189 19.64 -2.01 -6.65
N ARG A 190 19.66 -0.73 -6.30
CA ARG A 190 20.11 -0.25 -4.98
C ARG A 190 19.28 -0.84 -3.83
N GLU A 191 17.97 -0.87 -3.99
CA GLU A 191 17.09 -1.39 -2.93
C GLU A 191 17.18 -2.93 -2.81
N ASN A 192 17.51 -3.64 -3.88
CA ASN A 192 17.84 -5.07 -3.83
C ASN A 192 19.18 -5.33 -3.10
N GLU A 193 20.19 -4.47 -3.25
CA GLU A 193 21.45 -4.56 -2.49
C GLU A 193 21.19 -4.35 -0.99
N ASN A 194 20.41 -3.31 -0.63
CA ASN A 194 19.98 -3.07 0.76
C ASN A 194 19.27 -4.30 1.36
N LEU A 195 18.39 -4.94 0.58
CA LEU A 195 17.70 -6.15 0.99
C LEU A 195 18.66 -7.33 1.23
N ALA A 196 19.66 -7.48 0.37
CA ALA A 196 20.68 -8.53 0.53
C ALA A 196 21.49 -8.33 1.82
N ASP A 197 21.87 -7.09 2.15
CA ASP A 197 22.59 -6.75 3.38
C ASP A 197 21.72 -7.01 4.63
N LEU A 198 20.45 -6.64 4.60
CA LEU A 198 19.50 -6.96 5.69
C LEU A 198 19.39 -8.46 5.93
N ARG A 199 19.28 -9.27 4.87
CA ARG A 199 19.25 -10.75 4.98
C ARG A 199 20.56 -11.33 5.53
N LYS A 200 21.70 -10.76 5.17
CA LYS A 200 23.01 -11.14 5.73
C LYS A 200 23.07 -10.82 7.24
N LYS A 201 22.60 -9.63 7.63
CA LYS A 201 22.48 -9.23 9.05
C LYS A 201 21.55 -10.17 9.81
N GLN A 202 20.37 -10.47 9.26
CA GLN A 202 19.42 -11.45 9.82
C GLN A 202 20.10 -12.79 10.12
N ASN A 203 20.80 -13.36 9.13
CA ASN A 203 21.50 -14.64 9.28
C ASN A 203 22.57 -14.60 10.39
N THR A 204 23.28 -13.47 10.52
CA THR A 204 24.28 -13.29 11.57
C THR A 204 23.65 -13.29 12.95
N ILE A 205 22.51 -12.59 13.12
CA ILE A 205 21.77 -12.54 14.38
C ILE A 205 21.24 -13.94 14.73
N VAL A 206 20.61 -14.64 13.76
CA VAL A 206 20.08 -16.00 13.98
C VAL A 206 21.19 -16.95 14.44
N LYS A 207 22.36 -16.97 13.77
CA LYS A 207 23.49 -17.80 14.17
C LYS A 207 24.03 -17.45 15.56
N SER A 208 23.99 -16.19 15.96
CA SER A 208 24.38 -15.77 17.31
C SER A 208 23.39 -16.26 18.35
N LEU A 209 22.10 -16.12 18.10
CA LEU A 209 21.05 -16.60 19.00
C LEU A 209 21.04 -18.14 19.12
N GLU A 210 21.34 -18.87 18.05
CA GLU A 210 21.49 -20.33 18.08
C GLU A 210 22.66 -20.77 18.98
N LYS A 211 23.76 -20.02 19.03
CA LYS A 211 24.87 -20.29 19.95
C LYS A 211 24.49 -20.08 21.42
N GLU A 212 23.58 -19.17 21.69
CA GLU A 212 23.06 -18.88 23.03
C GLU A 212 21.76 -19.65 23.36
N GLU A 213 21.43 -20.68 22.62
CA GLU A 213 20.13 -21.39 22.70
C GLU A 213 19.71 -21.78 24.14
N LYS A 214 20.62 -22.29 24.95
CA LYS A 214 20.32 -22.69 26.32
C LYS A 214 19.86 -21.51 27.19
N LYS A 215 20.48 -20.34 27.04
CA LYS A 215 20.10 -19.11 27.73
C LYS A 215 18.77 -18.61 27.23
N LEU A 216 18.63 -18.57 25.91
CA LEU A 216 17.39 -18.12 25.24
C LEU A 216 16.17 -18.96 25.68
N ARG A 217 16.31 -20.29 25.75
CA ARG A 217 15.25 -21.17 26.23
C ARG A 217 14.87 -20.90 27.70
N LYS A 218 15.84 -20.56 28.55
CA LYS A 218 15.59 -20.18 29.95
C LYS A 218 14.83 -18.86 30.03
N ASP A 219 15.24 -17.85 29.26
CA ASP A 219 14.61 -16.54 29.24
C ASP A 219 13.17 -16.61 28.70
N ILE A 220 12.95 -17.40 27.65
CA ILE A 220 11.61 -17.71 27.12
C ILE A 220 10.74 -18.38 28.21
N ALA A 221 11.28 -19.32 28.98
CA ALA A 221 10.53 -19.99 30.02
C ALA A 221 10.11 -19.00 31.14
N ILE A 222 10.98 -18.07 31.53
CA ILE A 222 10.68 -17.01 32.51
C ILE A 222 9.58 -16.11 31.96
N THR A 223 9.71 -15.63 30.73
CA THR A 223 8.71 -14.80 30.07
C THR A 223 7.37 -15.50 29.96
N LYS A 224 7.36 -16.80 29.62
CA LYS A 224 6.15 -17.59 29.51
C LYS A 224 5.40 -17.71 30.86
N LYS A 225 6.12 -17.85 31.98
CA LYS A 225 5.51 -17.82 33.31
C LYS A 225 4.90 -16.47 33.62
N ALA A 226 5.62 -15.38 33.40
CA ALA A 226 5.11 -14.03 33.65
C ALA A 226 3.88 -13.70 32.78
N VAL A 227 3.86 -14.14 31.53
CA VAL A 227 2.68 -14.01 30.65
C VAL A 227 1.51 -14.85 31.17
N ALA A 228 1.73 -16.07 31.65
CA ALA A 228 0.65 -16.88 32.22
C ALA A 228 0.06 -16.25 33.50
N GLU A 229 0.88 -15.60 34.34
CA GLU A 229 0.41 -14.83 35.50
C GLU A 229 -0.43 -13.60 35.04
N LEU A 230 0.01 -12.90 33.99
CA LEU A 230 -0.75 -11.81 33.40
C LEU A 230 -2.12 -12.29 32.88
N GLU A 231 -2.16 -13.34 32.10
CA GLU A 231 -3.41 -13.88 31.53
C GLU A 231 -4.39 -14.28 32.66
N LYS A 232 -3.91 -14.98 33.68
CA LYS A 232 -4.73 -15.35 34.83
C LYS A 232 -5.26 -14.13 35.60
N LEU A 233 -4.45 -13.09 35.74
CA LEU A 233 -4.89 -11.83 36.36
C LEU A 233 -5.98 -11.16 35.52
N ILE A 234 -5.80 -11.10 34.19
CA ILE A 234 -6.77 -10.52 33.26
C ILE A 234 -8.10 -11.29 33.36
N GLU A 235 -8.07 -12.63 33.27
CA GLU A 235 -9.26 -13.49 33.41
C GLU A 235 -10.01 -13.21 34.71
N ASN A 236 -9.31 -13.15 35.85
CA ASN A 236 -9.92 -12.87 37.15
C ASN A 236 -10.58 -11.48 37.19
N ILE A 237 -9.91 -10.46 36.68
CA ILE A 237 -10.42 -9.07 36.67
C ILE A 237 -11.67 -8.97 35.79
N ILE A 238 -11.63 -9.57 34.60
CA ILE A 238 -12.79 -9.57 33.70
C ILE A 238 -13.96 -10.33 34.33
N ALA A 239 -13.71 -11.49 34.95
CA ALA A 239 -14.75 -12.27 35.65
C ALA A 239 -15.35 -11.48 36.81
N GLU A 240 -14.55 -10.79 37.63
CA GLU A 240 -15.03 -9.92 38.71
C GLU A 240 -15.89 -8.77 38.21
N GLU A 241 -15.50 -8.13 37.08
CA GLU A 241 -16.27 -7.04 36.50
C GLU A 241 -17.58 -7.53 35.87
N ILE A 242 -17.61 -8.65 35.19
CA ILE A 242 -18.86 -9.26 34.67
C ILE A 242 -19.80 -9.62 35.83
N ALA A 243 -19.28 -10.22 36.92
CA ALA A 243 -20.08 -10.54 38.11
C ALA A 243 -20.59 -9.27 38.83
N ARG A 244 -19.84 -8.18 38.82
CA ARG A 244 -20.27 -6.91 39.38
C ARG A 244 -21.36 -6.25 38.54
N GLU A 245 -21.24 -6.30 37.21
CA GLU A 245 -22.23 -5.74 36.28
C GLU A 245 -23.56 -6.49 36.33
N SER A 246 -23.55 -7.81 36.50
CA SER A 246 -24.77 -8.62 36.65
C SER A 246 -25.58 -8.26 37.90
N ARG A 247 -24.95 -7.59 38.88
CA ARG A 247 -25.58 -7.08 40.11
C ARG A 247 -25.97 -5.60 40.03
N ALA A 248 -25.63 -4.89 38.94
CA ALA A 248 -25.88 -3.48 38.75
C ALA A 248 -27.33 -3.19 38.34
N THR A 249 -27.81 -1.95 38.65
CA THR A 249 -29.17 -1.52 38.33
C THR A 249 -29.37 -1.33 36.81
N LYS A 250 -30.63 -1.45 36.34
CA LYS A 250 -31.07 -1.39 34.92
C LYS A 250 -30.46 -0.20 34.15
N LYS A 251 -30.31 0.96 34.76
CA LYS A 251 -29.74 2.18 34.14
C LYS A 251 -28.24 2.07 33.84
N HIS A 252 -27.47 1.28 34.60
CA HIS A 252 -26.05 0.99 34.31
C HIS A 252 -25.90 0.02 33.14
N SER A 253 -26.84 -0.91 32.98
CA SER A 253 -26.83 -1.86 31.88
C SER A 253 -27.10 -1.22 30.50
N GLU A 254 -27.98 -0.20 30.43
CA GLU A 254 -28.27 0.53 29.19
C GLU A 254 -27.06 1.33 28.68
N ALA A 255 -26.34 2.01 29.58
CA ALA A 255 -25.12 2.74 29.21
C ALA A 255 -24.01 1.79 28.76
N ALA A 256 -23.85 0.63 29.41
CA ALA A 256 -22.89 -0.38 29.01
C ALA A 256 -23.23 -1.00 27.64
N VAL A 257 -24.50 -1.26 27.35
CA VAL A 257 -24.96 -1.76 26.03
C VAL A 257 -24.70 -0.72 24.94
N ALA A 258 -25.00 0.55 25.18
CA ALA A 258 -24.74 1.63 24.24
C ALA A 258 -23.23 1.75 23.91
N LEU A 259 -22.36 1.66 24.94
CA LEU A 259 -20.92 1.72 24.78
C LEU A 259 -20.40 0.49 24.03
N SER A 260 -20.91 -0.70 24.29
CA SER A 260 -20.60 -1.93 23.58
C SER A 260 -20.92 -1.84 22.09
N SER A 261 -22.14 -1.36 21.76
CA SER A 261 -22.57 -1.16 20.38
C SER A 261 -21.72 -0.13 19.66
N SER A 262 -21.33 0.95 20.34
CA SER A 262 -20.43 1.96 19.81
C SER A 262 -19.04 1.38 19.57
N PHE A 263 -18.49 0.58 20.48
CA PHE A 263 -17.22 -0.11 20.30
C PHE A 263 -17.24 -1.05 19.07
N GLU A 264 -18.29 -1.86 18.94
CA GLU A 264 -18.44 -2.82 17.83
C GLU A 264 -18.57 -2.12 16.46
N THR A 265 -19.28 -1.01 16.38
CA THR A 265 -19.45 -0.21 15.15
C THR A 265 -18.13 0.45 14.67
N ASN A 266 -17.18 0.62 15.57
CA ASN A 266 -15.85 1.16 15.28
C ASN A 266 -14.81 0.08 14.92
N LYS A 267 -15.20 -1.16 14.73
CA LYS A 267 -14.31 -2.22 14.23
C LYS A 267 -13.60 -1.80 12.94
N ASN A 268 -12.30 -2.11 12.78
CA ASN A 268 -11.41 -1.70 11.70
C ASN A 268 -11.10 -0.18 11.64
N LYS A 269 -11.52 0.62 12.63
CA LYS A 269 -11.33 2.07 12.65
C LYS A 269 -10.51 2.55 13.83
N PHE A 270 -10.28 1.72 14.83
CA PHE A 270 -9.56 2.13 16.03
C PHE A 270 -8.13 2.57 15.71
N PRO A 271 -7.64 3.63 16.38
CA PRO A 271 -6.24 3.99 16.26
C PRO A 271 -5.33 2.92 16.89
N TRP A 272 -4.10 2.84 16.45
CA TRP A 272 -3.10 2.03 17.13
C TRP A 272 -2.78 2.64 18.50
N PRO A 273 -2.58 1.79 19.54
CA PRO A 273 -2.32 2.28 20.89
C PRO A 273 -0.95 2.98 21.05
N CYS A 274 0.00 2.65 20.20
CA CYS A 274 1.31 3.29 20.08
C CYS A 274 1.85 3.16 18.67
N SER A 275 2.91 3.88 18.31
CA SER A 275 3.66 3.69 17.07
C SER A 275 4.58 2.47 17.18
N GLY A 276 4.99 1.89 16.05
CA GLY A 276 5.85 0.72 15.99
C GLY A 276 5.34 -0.32 14.99
N PHE A 277 5.76 -1.56 15.18
CA PHE A 277 5.36 -2.68 14.33
C PHE A 277 4.98 -3.91 15.17
N VAL A 278 4.13 -4.79 14.60
CA VAL A 278 3.70 -6.02 15.28
C VAL A 278 4.85 -7.04 15.26
N SER A 279 5.45 -7.27 16.43
CA SER A 279 6.52 -8.24 16.64
C SER A 279 6.01 -9.67 16.88
N LEU A 280 4.80 -9.80 17.47
CA LEU A 280 4.14 -11.07 17.70
C LEU A 280 2.63 -10.92 17.45
N LYS A 281 2.09 -11.71 16.52
CA LYS A 281 0.67 -11.66 16.13
C LYS A 281 -0.21 -12.42 17.14
N PHE A 282 -1.51 -12.25 17.00
CA PHE A 282 -2.51 -13.02 17.74
C PHE A 282 -2.47 -14.51 17.37
N GLY A 283 -2.73 -15.37 18.36
CA GLY A 283 -2.87 -16.79 18.19
C GLY A 283 -1.58 -17.60 18.36
N ARG A 284 -1.61 -18.82 17.86
CA ARG A 284 -0.52 -19.80 18.00
C ARG A 284 0.49 -19.68 16.88
N GLN A 285 1.76 -19.49 17.22
CA GLN A 285 2.83 -19.32 16.23
C GLN A 285 4.18 -19.81 16.78
N ASN A 286 5.15 -20.04 15.87
CA ASN A 286 6.51 -20.38 16.26
C ASN A 286 7.24 -19.15 16.85
N HIS A 287 8.07 -19.37 17.86
CA HIS A 287 8.92 -18.32 18.39
C HIS A 287 9.96 -17.89 17.34
N PRO A 288 10.13 -16.58 17.05
CA PRO A 288 10.96 -16.10 15.94
C PRO A 288 12.43 -16.50 16.02
N ALA A 289 12.97 -16.68 17.25
CA ALA A 289 14.39 -16.97 17.48
C ALA A 289 14.66 -18.38 18.06
N ALA A 290 13.64 -19.17 18.36
CA ALA A 290 13.83 -20.48 19.01
C ALA A 290 13.03 -21.56 18.27
N LYS A 291 13.74 -22.39 17.50
CA LYS A 291 13.14 -23.49 16.74
C LYS A 291 12.42 -24.48 17.67
N GLY A 292 11.21 -24.89 17.28
CA GLY A 292 10.40 -25.87 18.00
C GLY A 292 9.69 -25.34 19.26
N ILE A 293 9.82 -24.06 19.60
CA ILE A 293 9.04 -23.41 20.65
C ILE A 293 7.82 -22.75 20.04
N ILE A 294 6.64 -23.19 20.48
CA ILE A 294 5.36 -22.59 20.12
C ILE A 294 4.96 -21.61 21.23
N VAL A 295 4.54 -20.43 20.83
CA VAL A 295 3.94 -19.41 21.70
C VAL A 295 2.48 -19.22 21.30
N ASN A 296 1.62 -19.02 22.30
CA ASN A 296 0.24 -18.60 22.12
C ASN A 296 0.12 -17.18 22.64
N ASN A 297 -0.46 -16.27 21.83
CA ASN A 297 -0.61 -14.86 22.17
C ASN A 297 -2.09 -14.48 22.10
N ASN A 298 -2.68 -14.04 23.20
CA ASN A 298 -4.08 -13.62 23.28
C ASN A 298 -4.30 -12.18 22.79
N GLY A 299 -3.28 -11.57 22.19
CA GLY A 299 -3.32 -10.23 21.61
C GLY A 299 -2.25 -10.03 20.56
N VAL A 300 -1.73 -8.82 20.47
CA VAL A 300 -0.58 -8.46 19.63
C VAL A 300 0.51 -7.83 20.48
N ASN A 301 1.76 -8.14 20.16
CA ASN A 301 2.88 -7.41 20.74
C ASN A 301 3.34 -6.37 19.72
N ILE A 302 3.51 -5.14 20.16
CA ILE A 302 3.93 -4.02 19.33
C ILE A 302 5.31 -3.60 19.80
N GLN A 303 6.34 -3.86 18.99
CA GLN A 303 7.69 -3.35 19.27
C GLN A 303 7.78 -1.89 18.83
N THR A 304 8.30 -1.06 19.71
CA THR A 304 8.31 0.39 19.55
C THR A 304 9.63 0.99 20.04
N LYS A 305 9.74 2.32 19.99
CA LYS A 305 10.84 3.08 20.55
C LYS A 305 10.79 3.06 22.09
N GLU A 306 11.92 3.38 22.70
CA GLU A 306 11.97 3.61 24.14
C GLU A 306 11.06 4.75 24.56
N ASP A 307 10.43 4.59 25.73
CA ASP A 307 9.52 5.58 26.32
C ASP A 307 8.37 6.05 25.41
N GLU A 308 8.00 5.23 24.41
CA GLU A 308 6.88 5.54 23.51
C GLU A 308 5.58 5.67 24.29
N LYS A 309 4.78 6.67 23.93
CA LYS A 309 3.49 6.97 24.55
C LYS A 309 2.44 5.95 24.16
N VAL A 310 1.72 5.46 25.16
CA VAL A 310 0.59 4.55 24.97
C VAL A 310 -0.70 5.31 25.18
N LYS A 311 -1.63 5.15 24.22
CA LYS A 311 -2.93 5.82 24.22
C LYS A 311 -4.06 4.81 24.24
N SER A 312 -5.17 5.17 24.87
CA SER A 312 -6.40 4.39 24.79
C SER A 312 -6.94 4.40 23.35
N ILE A 313 -7.35 3.26 22.85
CA ILE A 313 -7.95 3.15 21.51
C ILE A 313 -9.39 3.66 21.46
N PHE A 314 -10.09 3.66 22.62
CA PHE A 314 -11.49 4.06 22.72
C PHE A 314 -11.79 4.61 24.12
N GLU A 315 -12.91 5.30 24.27
CA GLU A 315 -13.41 5.78 25.55
C GLU A 315 -13.86 4.62 26.47
N GLY A 316 -13.72 4.77 27.77
CA GLY A 316 -14.09 3.74 28.73
C GLY A 316 -13.74 4.13 30.17
N GLU A 317 -13.71 3.11 31.04
CA GLU A 317 -13.34 3.24 32.43
C GLU A 317 -12.20 2.29 32.78
N VAL A 318 -11.17 2.80 33.49
CA VAL A 318 -10.05 1.98 33.98
C VAL A 318 -10.55 1.04 35.06
N THR A 319 -10.62 -0.24 34.76
CA THR A 319 -11.05 -1.27 35.72
C THR A 319 -9.93 -1.60 36.70
N ARG A 320 -8.72 -1.70 36.24
CA ARG A 320 -7.57 -2.09 37.06
C ARG A 320 -6.25 -1.53 36.54
N VAL A 321 -5.39 -1.16 37.47
CA VAL A 321 -3.96 -0.96 37.23
C VAL A 321 -3.22 -1.99 38.09
N ALA A 322 -2.34 -2.80 37.51
CA ALA A 322 -1.57 -3.84 38.17
C ALA A 322 -0.13 -3.86 37.69
N PHE A 323 0.80 -4.30 38.54
CA PHE A 323 2.19 -4.53 38.18
C PHE A 323 2.48 -6.02 38.18
N ILE A 324 3.15 -6.51 37.12
CA ILE A 324 3.57 -7.91 36.99
C ILE A 324 5.06 -7.94 36.73
N GLN A 325 5.76 -8.74 37.55
CA GLN A 325 7.20 -8.87 37.43
C GLN A 325 7.59 -9.40 36.03
N ASN A 326 8.60 -8.84 35.42
CA ASN A 326 9.10 -9.14 34.08
C ASN A 326 8.14 -8.77 32.90
N VAL A 327 6.94 -8.27 33.18
CA VAL A 327 6.02 -7.72 32.17
C VAL A 327 5.94 -6.20 32.28
N GLY A 328 5.90 -5.67 33.51
CA GLY A 328 5.69 -4.25 33.80
C GLY A 328 4.26 -3.95 34.24
N SER A 329 3.91 -2.68 34.28
CA SER A 329 2.56 -2.25 34.65
C SER A 329 1.57 -2.56 33.53
N THR A 330 0.35 -2.90 33.94
CA THR A 330 -0.76 -3.28 33.08
C THR A 330 -1.97 -2.43 33.40
N VAL A 331 -2.61 -1.86 32.38
CA VAL A 331 -3.86 -1.09 32.48
C VAL A 331 -4.95 -1.88 31.75
N ILE A 332 -6.08 -2.08 32.42
CA ILE A 332 -7.27 -2.71 31.84
C ILE A 332 -8.38 -1.66 31.78
N ILE A 333 -8.94 -1.43 30.61
CA ILE A 333 -10.03 -0.47 30.36
C ILE A 333 -11.25 -1.23 29.87
N LYS A 334 -12.41 -0.92 30.48
CA LYS A 334 -13.71 -1.47 30.14
C LYS A 334 -14.47 -0.55 29.19
N HIS A 335 -15.05 -1.12 28.15
CA HIS A 335 -15.84 -0.47 27.10
C HIS A 335 -17.20 -1.17 26.93
N GLY A 336 -17.99 -1.23 28.00
CA GLY A 336 -19.20 -2.08 28.04
C GLY A 336 -18.85 -3.55 28.22
N GLU A 337 -19.22 -4.40 27.24
CA GLU A 337 -18.87 -5.84 27.22
C GLU A 337 -17.43 -6.10 26.76
N TYR A 338 -16.74 -5.07 26.24
CA TYR A 338 -15.37 -5.20 25.74
C TYR A 338 -14.37 -4.70 26.77
N PHE A 339 -13.19 -5.32 26.76
CA PHE A 339 -12.06 -4.92 27.56
C PHE A 339 -10.82 -4.77 26.68
N THR A 340 -10.05 -3.71 26.91
CA THR A 340 -8.73 -3.56 26.32
C THR A 340 -7.66 -3.62 27.38
N VAL A 341 -6.58 -4.34 27.11
CA VAL A 341 -5.46 -4.56 28.03
C VAL A 341 -4.21 -3.97 27.41
N TYR A 342 -3.51 -3.15 28.18
CA TYR A 342 -2.26 -2.50 27.83
C TYR A 342 -1.20 -2.93 28.84
N ALA A 343 -0.39 -3.93 28.50
CA ALA A 343 0.65 -4.46 29.38
C ALA A 343 2.05 -4.17 28.82
N GLY A 344 3.03 -4.05 29.70
CA GLY A 344 4.39 -3.62 29.33
C GLY A 344 4.60 -2.14 29.48
N LEU A 345 3.97 -1.52 30.48
CA LEU A 345 4.13 -0.10 30.78
C LEU A 345 5.18 0.13 31.87
N LYS A 346 6.06 1.09 31.68
CA LYS A 346 7.02 1.61 32.66
C LYS A 346 6.35 2.58 33.61
N GLU A 347 5.59 3.51 33.06
CA GLU A 347 4.85 4.55 33.75
C GLU A 347 3.38 4.47 33.41
N VAL A 348 2.50 4.69 34.38
CA VAL A 348 1.06 4.70 34.19
C VAL A 348 0.52 6.08 34.69
N PHE A 349 -0.25 6.75 33.83
CA PHE A 349 -0.78 8.10 34.10
C PHE A 349 -2.26 8.10 34.52
N VAL A 350 -2.84 6.91 34.64
CA VAL A 350 -4.26 6.73 34.98
C VAL A 350 -4.43 5.86 36.21
N ARG A 351 -5.58 5.94 36.85
CA ARG A 351 -5.92 5.20 38.08
C ARG A 351 -7.21 4.42 37.90
N THR A 352 -7.37 3.37 38.68
CA THR A 352 -8.62 2.58 38.75
C THR A 352 -9.83 3.45 39.01
N GLY A 353 -10.91 3.24 38.27
CA GLY A 353 -12.16 4.03 38.31
C GLY A 353 -12.12 5.33 37.48
N GLN A 354 -11.00 5.64 36.83
CA GLN A 354 -10.89 6.84 35.99
C GLN A 354 -11.57 6.62 34.64
N LYS A 355 -12.42 7.58 34.23
CA LYS A 355 -12.96 7.63 32.86
C LYS A 355 -11.90 8.13 31.91
N ILE A 356 -11.80 7.46 30.78
CA ILE A 356 -10.79 7.67 29.73
C ILE A 356 -11.48 8.03 28.42
N THR A 357 -10.91 8.97 27.69
CA THR A 357 -11.35 9.34 26.33
C THR A 357 -10.49 8.64 25.27
N THR A 358 -11.00 8.54 24.05
CA THR A 358 -10.24 8.03 22.91
C THR A 358 -8.98 8.87 22.67
N ASN A 359 -7.84 8.20 22.37
CA ASN A 359 -6.52 8.81 22.21
C ASN A 359 -5.90 9.46 23.47
N GLN A 360 -6.52 9.30 24.64
CA GLN A 360 -5.92 9.77 25.89
C GLN A 360 -4.65 8.96 26.22
N GLU A 361 -3.58 9.65 26.58
CA GLU A 361 -2.31 9.04 27.01
C GLU A 361 -2.54 8.33 28.37
N ILE A 362 -2.19 7.05 28.45
CA ILE A 362 -2.40 6.19 29.63
C ILE A 362 -1.10 5.74 30.29
N GLY A 363 0.03 5.87 29.57
CA GLY A 363 1.33 5.49 30.09
C GLY A 363 2.42 5.51 29.02
N ARG A 364 3.59 4.97 29.38
CA ARG A 364 4.76 4.80 28.50
C ARG A 364 5.26 3.37 28.51
N VAL A 365 5.78 2.92 27.37
CA VAL A 365 6.26 1.55 27.19
C VAL A 365 7.50 1.28 28.06
N PHE A 366 7.56 0.08 28.63
CA PHE A 366 8.70 -0.44 29.36
C PHE A 366 9.72 -1.05 28.41
N SER A 367 11.00 -0.77 28.65
CA SER A 367 12.12 -1.45 27.96
C SER A 367 12.65 -2.58 28.85
N ASN A 368 12.66 -3.79 28.33
CA ASN A 368 13.21 -4.95 29.04
C ASN A 368 14.74 -4.87 29.18
N THR A 369 15.34 -5.82 29.90
CA THR A 369 16.80 -5.92 30.13
C THR A 369 17.60 -6.13 28.84
N GLU A 370 16.95 -6.51 27.75
CA GLU A 370 17.54 -6.68 26.42
C GLU A 370 17.40 -5.41 25.56
N GLY A 371 16.90 -4.33 26.12
CA GLY A 371 16.71 -3.04 25.42
C GLY A 371 15.55 -3.06 24.41
N THR A 372 14.69 -4.06 24.47
CA THR A 372 13.50 -4.14 23.62
C THR A 372 12.32 -3.48 24.33
N SER A 373 11.71 -2.51 23.69
CA SER A 373 10.50 -1.82 24.14
C SER A 373 9.29 -2.43 23.44
N GLU A 374 8.37 -3.02 24.18
CA GLU A 374 7.26 -3.77 23.60
C GLU A 374 5.98 -3.58 24.42
N LEU A 375 4.90 -3.15 23.76
CA LEU A 375 3.55 -3.10 24.31
C LEU A 375 2.84 -4.42 23.97
N ARG A 376 2.25 -5.08 24.97
CA ARG A 376 1.30 -6.18 24.79
C ARG A 376 -0.10 -5.63 24.81
N PHE A 377 -0.79 -5.69 23.70
CA PHE A 377 -2.13 -5.16 23.53
C PHE A 377 -3.13 -6.28 23.23
N GLN A 378 -4.22 -6.31 24.01
CA GLN A 378 -5.24 -7.35 23.88
C GLN A 378 -6.63 -6.71 23.87
N ILE A 379 -7.56 -7.35 23.16
CA ILE A 379 -9.00 -7.01 23.18
C ILE A 379 -9.77 -8.27 23.58
N PHE A 380 -10.69 -8.12 24.53
CA PHE A 380 -11.58 -9.19 24.95
C PHE A 380 -13.04 -8.77 24.71
N LYS A 381 -13.87 -9.73 24.25
CA LYS A 381 -15.32 -9.64 24.31
C LYS A 381 -15.80 -10.60 25.41
N GLY A 382 -16.25 -10.06 26.56
CA GLY A 382 -16.42 -10.86 27.76
C GLY A 382 -15.12 -11.56 28.11
N MET A 383 -15.15 -12.88 28.27
CA MET A 383 -13.98 -13.72 28.60
C MET A 383 -13.18 -14.18 27.37
N THR A 384 -13.59 -13.84 26.17
CA THR A 384 -12.97 -14.34 24.95
C THR A 384 -12.02 -13.30 24.34
N ALA A 385 -10.74 -13.66 24.21
CA ALA A 385 -9.77 -12.85 23.48
C ALA A 385 -10.07 -12.82 21.99
N VAL A 386 -9.98 -11.67 21.36
CA VAL A 386 -10.19 -11.46 19.92
C VAL A 386 -8.95 -10.86 19.28
N ASP A 387 -8.74 -11.14 17.99
CA ASP A 387 -7.57 -10.61 17.26
C ASP A 387 -7.63 -9.07 17.17
N PRO A 388 -6.71 -8.33 17.84
CA PRO A 388 -6.73 -6.88 17.80
C PRO A 388 -6.51 -6.29 16.40
N GLN A 389 -5.78 -6.97 15.51
CA GLN A 389 -5.52 -6.48 14.15
C GLN A 389 -6.82 -6.34 13.33
N ALA A 390 -7.84 -7.14 13.63
CA ALA A 390 -9.15 -7.04 13.00
C ALA A 390 -9.99 -5.84 13.50
N TRP A 391 -9.55 -5.13 14.55
CA TRP A 391 -10.24 -4.00 15.15
C TRP A 391 -9.55 -2.67 14.88
N LEU A 392 -8.23 -2.72 14.74
CA LEU A 392 -7.40 -1.55 14.47
C LEU A 392 -7.44 -1.19 12.98
N ARG A 393 -7.33 0.11 12.67
CA ARG A 393 -7.20 0.57 11.28
C ARG A 393 -5.93 0.01 10.64
N ASN A 394 -5.94 -0.14 9.31
CA ASN A 394 -4.74 -0.56 8.60
C ASN A 394 -3.56 0.40 8.93
N MET A 395 -2.41 -0.18 9.26
CA MET A 395 -1.16 0.54 9.47
C MET A 395 -0.64 1.16 8.19
#